data_3aeb961fdfe09903319e6e2ecb7ffdce
#
_entry.id   3aeb961fdfe09903319e6e2ecb7ffdce
#
_cell.length_a   1.000
_cell.length_b   1.000
_cell.length_c   1.000
_cell.angle_alpha   90.00
_cell.angle_beta   90.00
_cell.angle_gamma   90.00
#
_symmetry.space_group_name_H-M   'P 1'
#
loop_
_entity.id
_entity.type
_entity.pdbx_description
1 polymer ?
#
loop_
_entity_poly.entity_id
_entity_poly.type
_entity_poly.pdbx_seq_one_letter_code
_entity_poly.pdbx_strand_id
1 'polypeptide(L)'
;NVQIYSGSYGSELTWDLSDATGTIILSGGTYSNGYTDNNYIDLVDGCYDMNMYDSFGDGWNGGSYTVLDSLTGNILYTGGLLTGSFGSDLLCFGPAGCTDPNADNYDANAIVDDGSCTYSNCTDLILTMMDSYGDGWNGFTFALNEQTSGTNFYSNTLPSGSLGVDTVCVPDGCYDVTVLGGSFASEVSWTLTDLTGAVVSSGGAPYTGTMCLPAIFGCTDPGASNY
;
A
#
# COMPACT_ATOMS: atom_id res chain seq x y z
N ASN A 1 4.13 -21.96 8.27
CA ASN A 1 3.02 -22.20 9.20
C ASN A 1 2.11 -20.99 9.23
N VAL A 2 0.84 -21.18 8.87
CA VAL A 2 -0.23 -20.18 9.03
C VAL A 2 -0.96 -20.48 10.35
N GLN A 3 -0.76 -19.61 11.33
CA GLN A 3 -1.37 -19.70 12.64
C GLN A 3 -2.55 -18.72 12.70
N ILE A 4 -3.71 -19.19 13.11
CA ILE A 4 -4.91 -18.38 13.30
C ILE A 4 -5.26 -18.37 14.78
N TYR A 5 -5.40 -17.17 15.35
CA TYR A 5 -6.00 -16.96 16.67
C TYR A 5 -7.40 -16.41 16.51
N SER A 6 -8.39 -17.09 17.08
CA SER A 6 -9.78 -16.79 16.81
C SER A 6 -10.37 -15.60 17.59
N GLY A 7 -9.68 -15.09 18.60
CA GLY A 7 -10.21 -14.00 19.43
C GLY A 7 -11.52 -14.33 20.13
N SER A 8 -12.42 -13.36 20.18
CA SER A 8 -13.82 -13.53 20.59
C SER A 8 -14.69 -13.83 19.36
N TYR A 9 -15.79 -14.56 19.55
CA TYR A 9 -16.72 -14.94 18.46
C TYR A 9 -16.07 -15.74 17.31
N GLY A 10 -15.13 -16.64 17.63
CA GLY A 10 -14.42 -17.47 16.64
C GLY A 10 -15.29 -18.27 15.69
N SER A 11 -16.57 -18.48 16.01
CA SER A 11 -17.55 -19.14 15.14
C SER A 11 -17.93 -18.30 13.91
N GLU A 12 -17.68 -16.99 13.92
CA GLU A 12 -18.00 -16.07 12.83
C GLU A 12 -16.83 -15.94 11.85
N LEU A 13 -15.61 -16.26 12.30
CA LEU A 13 -14.37 -16.16 11.57
C LEU A 13 -14.18 -17.33 10.60
N THR A 14 -13.94 -17.02 9.33
CA THR A 14 -13.42 -17.96 8.32
C THR A 14 -12.33 -17.27 7.49
N TRP A 15 -11.50 -18.08 6.84
CA TRP A 15 -10.38 -17.59 6.04
C TRP A 15 -9.98 -18.58 4.96
N ASP A 16 -9.33 -18.08 3.93
CA ASP A 16 -8.60 -18.90 2.97
C ASP A 16 -7.31 -18.20 2.52
N LEU A 17 -6.38 -18.99 2.04
CA LEU A 17 -5.18 -18.57 1.34
C LEU A 17 -5.30 -19.02 -0.11
N SER A 18 -5.27 -18.08 -1.05
CA SER A 18 -5.38 -18.36 -2.47
C SER A 18 -4.12 -17.90 -3.24
N ASP A 19 -3.81 -18.60 -4.32
CA ASP A 19 -2.74 -18.22 -5.23
C ASP A 19 -3.16 -17.07 -6.18
N ALA A 20 -2.21 -16.57 -6.99
CA ALA A 20 -2.46 -15.50 -7.95
C ALA A 20 -3.51 -15.82 -9.04
N THR A 21 -3.94 -17.08 -9.16
CA THR A 21 -5.05 -17.49 -10.05
C THR A 21 -6.40 -17.49 -9.35
N GLY A 22 -6.42 -17.24 -8.04
CA GLY A 22 -7.59 -17.34 -7.18
C GLY A 22 -7.91 -18.77 -6.73
N THR A 23 -6.97 -19.72 -6.91
CA THR A 23 -7.15 -21.07 -6.42
C THR A 23 -6.88 -21.14 -4.93
N ILE A 24 -7.85 -21.57 -4.15
CA ILE A 24 -7.70 -21.76 -2.70
C ILE A 24 -6.77 -22.95 -2.45
N ILE A 25 -5.67 -22.69 -1.74
CA ILE A 25 -4.65 -23.68 -1.39
C ILE A 25 -4.71 -24.11 0.08
N LEU A 26 -5.31 -23.27 0.93
CA LEU A 26 -5.50 -23.53 2.35
C LEU A 26 -6.74 -22.77 2.84
N SER A 27 -7.50 -23.33 3.77
CA SER A 27 -8.66 -22.64 4.34
C SER A 27 -9.03 -23.20 5.71
N GLY A 28 -9.73 -22.38 6.51
CA GLY A 28 -10.22 -22.78 7.81
C GLY A 28 -11.29 -21.86 8.36
N GLY A 29 -11.73 -22.12 9.60
CA GLY A 29 -12.72 -21.26 10.25
C GLY A 29 -13.66 -21.99 11.20
N THR A 30 -14.64 -21.22 11.72
CA THR A 30 -15.62 -21.68 12.70
C THR A 30 -14.98 -22.27 13.95
N TYR A 31 -14.14 -21.50 14.60
CA TYR A 31 -13.42 -21.90 15.81
C TYR A 31 -14.22 -21.62 17.10
N SER A 32 -13.81 -22.26 18.20
CA SER A 32 -14.19 -21.79 19.53
C SER A 32 -13.42 -20.51 19.90
N ASN A 33 -13.98 -19.69 20.80
CA ASN A 33 -13.32 -18.45 21.24
C ASN A 33 -11.94 -18.74 21.88
N GLY A 34 -10.95 -17.90 21.52
CA GLY A 34 -9.58 -18.01 22.05
C GLY A 34 -8.82 -19.25 21.57
N TYR A 35 -9.28 -19.90 20.51
CA TYR A 35 -8.60 -21.05 19.93
C TYR A 35 -7.44 -20.60 19.03
N THR A 36 -6.36 -21.36 19.03
CA THR A 36 -5.24 -21.20 18.10
C THR A 36 -5.17 -22.42 17.19
N ASP A 37 -5.27 -22.17 15.89
CA ASP A 37 -5.12 -23.19 14.85
C ASP A 37 -3.75 -23.03 14.16
N ASN A 38 -3.10 -24.14 13.82
CA ASN A 38 -1.80 -24.17 13.15
C ASN A 38 -1.88 -24.99 11.88
N ASN A 39 -1.65 -24.36 10.76
CA ASN A 39 -1.77 -24.94 9.45
C ASN A 39 -0.42 -24.89 8.73
N TYR A 40 0.14 -26.06 8.42
CA TYR A 40 1.45 -26.18 7.77
C TYR A 40 1.27 -26.42 6.28
N ILE A 41 1.97 -25.64 5.48
CA ILE A 41 1.96 -25.73 4.03
C ILE A 41 3.34 -25.38 3.48
N ASP A 42 3.78 -26.07 2.44
CA ASP A 42 4.96 -25.70 1.64
C ASP A 42 4.49 -24.81 0.49
N LEU A 43 4.92 -23.55 0.51
CA LEU A 43 4.62 -22.56 -0.53
C LEU A 43 5.80 -22.45 -1.49
N VAL A 44 5.52 -22.36 -2.77
CA VAL A 44 6.51 -21.93 -3.77
C VAL A 44 6.66 -20.40 -3.74
N ASP A 45 7.76 -19.90 -4.27
CA ASP A 45 7.96 -18.46 -4.41
C ASP A 45 6.81 -17.85 -5.23
N GLY A 46 6.24 -16.77 -4.74
CA GLY A 46 5.07 -16.12 -5.33
C GLY A 46 4.26 -15.30 -4.32
N CYS A 47 3.20 -14.68 -4.80
CA CYS A 47 2.28 -13.91 -3.96
C CYS A 47 0.95 -14.66 -3.79
N TYR A 48 0.37 -14.52 -2.61
CA TYR A 48 -0.84 -15.21 -2.17
C TYR A 48 -1.77 -14.22 -1.47
N ASP A 49 -3.06 -14.35 -1.67
CA ASP A 49 -4.07 -13.56 -0.98
C ASP A 49 -4.53 -14.30 0.29
N MET A 50 -4.33 -13.66 1.45
CA MET A 50 -4.91 -14.08 2.72
C MET A 50 -6.28 -13.44 2.87
N ASN A 51 -7.32 -14.16 2.48
CA ASN A 51 -8.70 -13.71 2.53
C ASN A 51 -9.31 -13.97 3.90
N MET A 52 -9.91 -12.95 4.48
CA MET A 52 -10.50 -12.97 5.81
C MET A 52 -11.98 -12.65 5.72
N TYR A 53 -12.82 -13.49 6.34
CA TYR A 53 -14.27 -13.33 6.35
C TYR A 53 -14.80 -13.33 7.77
N ASP A 54 -15.81 -12.49 7.99
CA ASP A 54 -16.59 -12.46 9.22
C ASP A 54 -18.08 -12.47 8.89
N SER A 55 -18.81 -13.44 9.46
CA SER A 55 -20.22 -13.66 9.14
C SER A 55 -21.17 -12.65 9.79
N PHE A 56 -20.77 -12.00 10.87
CA PHE A 56 -21.54 -10.94 11.51
C PHE A 56 -21.28 -9.56 10.90
N GLY A 57 -20.04 -9.31 10.45
CA GLY A 57 -19.65 -8.10 9.74
C GLY A 57 -19.04 -7.00 10.60
N ASP A 58 -18.58 -7.33 11.80
CA ASP A 58 -17.90 -6.37 12.70
C ASP A 58 -16.39 -6.65 12.86
N GLY A 59 -15.88 -7.63 12.10
CA GLY A 59 -14.47 -8.04 12.08
C GLY A 59 -14.19 -9.20 13.04
N TRP A 60 -12.92 -9.61 13.10
CA TRP A 60 -12.50 -10.82 13.82
C TRP A 60 -12.43 -10.66 15.35
N ASN A 61 -12.88 -9.54 15.91
CA ASN A 61 -13.05 -9.32 17.35
C ASN A 61 -11.83 -9.72 18.21
N GLY A 62 -10.64 -9.24 17.77
CA GLY A 62 -9.35 -9.59 18.36
C GLY A 62 -8.74 -10.89 17.82
N GLY A 63 -9.37 -11.51 16.83
CA GLY A 63 -8.76 -12.57 16.04
C GLY A 63 -7.63 -12.05 15.15
N SER A 64 -6.67 -12.92 14.85
CA SER A 64 -5.51 -12.56 14.02
C SER A 64 -4.96 -13.77 13.29
N TYR A 65 -4.23 -13.53 12.22
CA TYR A 65 -3.35 -14.52 11.63
C TYR A 65 -1.89 -14.15 11.86
N THR A 66 -1.02 -15.15 11.89
CA THR A 66 0.43 -15.01 11.91
C THR A 66 1.03 -16.05 10.97
N VAL A 67 1.84 -15.61 10.02
CA VAL A 67 2.60 -16.50 9.15
C VAL A 67 4.02 -16.60 9.67
N LEU A 68 4.46 -17.81 9.94
CA LEU A 68 5.79 -18.10 10.46
C LEU A 68 6.57 -18.98 9.47
N ASP A 69 7.84 -18.70 9.32
CA ASP A 69 8.78 -19.66 8.76
C ASP A 69 8.87 -20.85 9.72
N SER A 70 8.47 -22.02 9.27
CA SER A 70 8.40 -23.24 10.11
C SER A 70 9.78 -23.77 10.51
N LEU A 71 10.85 -23.37 9.81
CA LEU A 71 12.23 -23.81 10.10
C LEU A 71 12.90 -22.92 11.14
N THR A 72 12.70 -21.60 11.04
CA THR A 72 13.36 -20.61 11.90
C THR A 72 12.48 -20.13 13.04
N GLY A 73 11.15 -20.24 12.89
CA GLY A 73 10.15 -19.67 13.80
C GLY A 73 9.98 -18.16 13.66
N ASN A 74 10.62 -17.53 12.66
CA ASN A 74 10.48 -16.10 12.42
C ASN A 74 9.07 -15.76 11.93
N ILE A 75 8.52 -14.68 12.45
CA ILE A 75 7.27 -14.12 11.94
C ILE A 75 7.57 -13.43 10.61
N LEU A 76 6.86 -13.84 9.56
CA LEU A 76 6.92 -13.25 8.23
C LEU A 76 5.82 -12.22 8.03
N TYR A 77 4.59 -12.57 8.43
CA TYR A 77 3.42 -11.70 8.32
C TYR A 77 2.52 -11.84 9.54
N THR A 78 1.77 -10.78 9.83
CA THR A 78 0.69 -10.81 10.82
C THR A 78 -0.40 -9.82 10.41
N GLY A 79 -1.64 -10.17 10.67
CA GLY A 79 -2.78 -9.32 10.34
C GLY A 79 -4.07 -9.85 10.96
N GLY A 80 -5.19 -9.30 10.52
CA GLY A 80 -6.52 -9.67 10.98
C GLY A 80 -7.57 -8.70 10.46
N LEU A 81 -8.83 -9.14 10.42
CA LEU A 81 -9.95 -8.31 9.99
C LEU A 81 -10.41 -7.44 11.17
N LEU A 82 -10.08 -6.16 11.11
CA LEU A 82 -10.40 -5.22 12.20
C LEU A 82 -11.88 -4.84 12.23
N THR A 83 -12.51 -4.70 11.06
CA THR A 83 -13.92 -4.33 10.89
C THR A 83 -14.45 -4.87 9.56
N GLY A 84 -15.77 -5.02 9.45
CA GLY A 84 -16.41 -5.46 8.21
C GLY A 84 -16.45 -6.98 8.04
N SER A 85 -17.10 -7.42 6.96
CA SER A 85 -17.35 -8.83 6.68
C SER A 85 -16.30 -9.50 5.80
N PHE A 86 -15.37 -8.71 5.20
CA PHE A 86 -14.32 -9.19 4.31
C PHE A 86 -13.10 -8.28 4.33
N GLY A 87 -11.93 -8.87 4.23
CA GLY A 87 -10.64 -8.22 4.01
C GLY A 87 -9.67 -9.19 3.32
N SER A 88 -8.64 -8.65 2.68
CA SER A 88 -7.59 -9.46 2.04
C SER A 88 -6.25 -8.77 2.20
N ASP A 89 -5.22 -9.55 2.57
CA ASP A 89 -3.83 -9.13 2.66
C ASP A 89 -2.99 -9.90 1.64
N LEU A 90 -2.15 -9.18 0.88
CA LEU A 90 -1.23 -9.80 -0.07
C LEU A 90 0.05 -10.24 0.64
N LEU A 91 0.37 -11.53 0.57
CA LEU A 91 1.55 -12.14 1.19
C LEU A 91 2.49 -12.65 0.09
N CYS A 92 3.68 -12.06 -0.05
CA CYS A 92 4.65 -12.46 -1.07
C CYS A 92 5.86 -13.18 -0.45
N PHE A 93 6.26 -14.31 -1.03
CA PHE A 93 7.38 -15.15 -0.59
C PHE A 93 8.33 -15.37 -1.76
N GLY A 94 9.64 -15.23 -1.52
CA GLY A 94 10.65 -15.41 -2.54
C GLY A 94 11.84 -14.46 -2.38
N PRO A 95 12.72 -14.36 -3.39
CA PRO A 95 13.85 -13.45 -3.36
C PRO A 95 13.40 -12.00 -3.15
N ALA A 96 14.07 -11.33 -2.22
CA ALA A 96 13.87 -9.91 -1.96
C ALA A 96 14.87 -9.08 -2.78
N GLY A 97 14.44 -7.91 -3.25
CA GLY A 97 15.22 -6.98 -4.04
C GLY A 97 14.34 -5.88 -4.61
N CYS A 98 14.92 -5.02 -5.43
CA CYS A 98 14.17 -3.98 -6.11
C CYS A 98 13.27 -4.57 -7.20
N THR A 99 11.95 -4.40 -7.07
CA THR A 99 10.95 -4.91 -8.04
C THR A 99 10.50 -3.87 -9.06
N ASP A 100 10.97 -2.60 -8.96
CA ASP A 100 10.62 -1.55 -9.92
C ASP A 100 11.50 -1.61 -11.18
N PRO A 101 10.93 -1.90 -12.37
CA PRO A 101 11.67 -1.97 -13.62
C PRO A 101 12.37 -0.65 -14.04
N ASN A 102 11.97 0.48 -13.44
CA ASN A 102 12.56 1.79 -13.72
C ASN A 102 13.76 2.10 -12.80
N ALA A 103 14.00 1.30 -11.78
CA ALA A 103 15.13 1.48 -10.87
C ALA A 103 16.45 1.03 -11.51
N ASP A 104 17.55 1.70 -11.16
CA ASP A 104 18.89 1.37 -11.64
C ASP A 104 19.36 -0.02 -11.20
N ASN A 105 18.88 -0.49 -10.05
CA ASN A 105 19.21 -1.79 -9.47
C ASN A 105 18.03 -2.79 -9.52
N TYR A 106 17.15 -2.64 -10.52
CA TYR A 106 16.07 -3.60 -10.76
C TYR A 106 16.56 -5.04 -10.80
N ASP A 107 15.94 -5.90 -10.02
CA ASP A 107 16.18 -7.35 -10.06
C ASP A 107 14.92 -8.08 -10.57
N ALA A 108 14.99 -8.56 -11.80
CA ALA A 108 13.89 -9.30 -12.44
C ALA A 108 13.54 -10.64 -11.75
N ASN A 109 14.37 -11.11 -10.81
CA ASN A 109 14.09 -12.30 -10.00
C ASN A 109 13.46 -11.96 -8.65
N ALA A 110 13.48 -10.69 -8.24
CA ALA A 110 12.84 -10.27 -6.98
C ALA A 110 11.32 -10.41 -7.08
N ILE A 111 10.73 -10.98 -6.03
CA ILE A 111 9.28 -11.14 -5.86
C ILE A 111 8.80 -10.25 -4.72
N VAL A 112 9.67 -10.00 -3.75
CA VAL A 112 9.41 -9.15 -2.60
C VAL A 112 10.23 -7.88 -2.73
N ASP A 113 9.56 -6.71 -2.77
CA ASP A 113 10.26 -5.44 -2.70
C ASP A 113 10.82 -5.25 -1.29
N ASP A 114 12.14 -5.06 -1.20
CA ASP A 114 12.86 -4.86 0.06
C ASP A 114 13.17 -3.37 0.34
N GLY A 115 12.65 -2.47 -0.51
CA GLY A 115 12.88 -1.04 -0.43
C GLY A 115 14.29 -0.61 -0.89
N SER A 116 15.06 -1.50 -1.54
CA SER A 116 16.42 -1.22 -2.00
C SER A 116 16.50 -0.48 -3.33
N CYS A 117 15.36 -0.16 -3.98
CA CYS A 117 15.33 0.51 -5.26
C CYS A 117 16.12 1.82 -5.24
N THR A 118 16.99 2.00 -6.23
CA THR A 118 17.80 3.22 -6.40
C THR A 118 17.55 3.83 -7.77
N TYR A 119 17.52 5.16 -7.82
CA TYR A 119 17.25 5.91 -9.05
C TYR A 119 18.31 6.99 -9.22
N SER A 120 19.08 6.92 -10.32
CA SER A 120 20.07 7.94 -10.66
C SER A 120 19.45 9.19 -11.29
N ASN A 121 18.27 9.03 -11.88
CA ASN A 121 17.50 10.11 -12.51
C ASN A 121 16.15 10.25 -11.82
N CYS A 122 16.08 11.10 -10.81
CA CYS A 122 14.83 11.42 -10.14
C CYS A 122 14.76 12.90 -9.78
N THR A 123 13.56 13.40 -9.64
CA THR A 123 13.29 14.77 -9.16
C THR A 123 12.91 14.70 -7.69
N ASP A 124 13.71 15.37 -6.84
CA ASP A 124 13.33 15.50 -5.43
C ASP A 124 12.12 16.44 -5.29
N LEU A 125 11.05 15.91 -4.74
CA LEU A 125 9.82 16.63 -4.46
C LEU A 125 9.55 16.67 -2.96
N ILE A 126 8.99 17.80 -2.51
CA ILE A 126 8.57 18.01 -1.12
C ILE A 126 7.04 17.95 -1.07
N LEU A 127 6.50 16.95 -0.40
CA LEU A 127 5.08 16.87 -0.06
C LEU A 127 4.82 17.60 1.24
N THR A 128 4.02 18.65 1.20
CA THR A 128 3.49 19.32 2.38
C THR A 128 2.02 18.95 2.55
N MET A 129 1.72 18.34 3.68
CA MET A 129 0.38 17.89 4.07
C MET A 129 -0.16 18.81 5.15
N MET A 130 -1.37 19.31 4.98
CA MET A 130 -2.01 20.25 5.90
C MET A 130 -3.39 19.74 6.29
N ASP A 131 -3.71 19.90 7.57
CA ASP A 131 -5.02 19.66 8.15
C ASP A 131 -5.48 20.88 8.94
N SER A 132 -6.65 21.44 8.59
CA SER A 132 -7.12 22.69 9.16
C SER A 132 -7.71 22.56 10.57
N TYR A 133 -8.12 21.36 10.97
CA TYR A 133 -8.59 21.08 12.33
C TYR A 133 -7.44 20.72 13.29
N GLY A 134 -6.43 20.00 12.78
CA GLY A 134 -5.21 19.70 13.53
C GLY A 134 -5.18 18.32 14.18
N ASP A 135 -6.05 17.41 13.76
CA ASP A 135 -6.07 16.01 14.24
C ASP A 135 -5.54 15.01 13.23
N GLY A 136 -5.10 15.49 12.06
CA GLY A 136 -4.55 14.71 10.96
C GLY A 136 -5.57 14.40 9.86
N TRP A 137 -5.16 13.62 8.87
CA TRP A 137 -5.97 13.40 7.67
C TRP A 137 -7.09 12.36 7.80
N ASN A 138 -7.32 11.83 8.99
CA ASN A 138 -8.45 10.94 9.34
C ASN A 138 -8.69 9.81 8.33
N GLY A 139 -7.58 9.18 7.88
CA GLY A 139 -7.60 8.07 6.94
C GLY A 139 -7.44 8.45 5.47
N PHE A 140 -7.34 9.73 5.10
CA PHE A 140 -6.93 10.08 3.74
C PHE A 140 -5.45 9.75 3.51
N THR A 141 -5.16 9.24 2.33
CA THR A 141 -3.80 8.89 1.90
C THR A 141 -3.49 9.57 0.58
N PHE A 142 -2.36 10.27 0.53
CA PHE A 142 -1.74 10.74 -0.71
C PHE A 142 -1.02 9.56 -1.37
N ALA A 143 -1.17 9.38 -2.68
CA ALA A 143 -0.44 8.36 -3.42
C ALA A 143 -0.03 8.85 -4.81
N LEU A 144 1.15 8.39 -5.24
CA LEU A 144 1.65 8.46 -6.60
C LEU A 144 1.65 7.04 -7.18
N ASN A 145 0.85 6.83 -8.21
CA ASN A 145 0.82 5.55 -8.92
C ASN A 145 1.37 5.75 -10.33
N GLU A 146 2.36 4.96 -10.71
CA GLU A 146 2.96 5.04 -12.03
C GLU A 146 1.95 4.64 -13.11
N GLN A 147 1.77 5.48 -14.15
CA GLN A 147 0.73 5.24 -15.17
C GLN A 147 1.00 4.04 -16.07
N THR A 148 2.25 3.68 -16.29
CA THR A 148 2.64 2.57 -17.16
C THR A 148 2.40 1.21 -16.53
N SER A 149 2.74 1.07 -15.26
CA SER A 149 2.61 -0.19 -14.51
C SER A 149 1.35 -0.27 -13.65
N GLY A 150 0.78 0.89 -13.30
CA GLY A 150 -0.28 0.99 -12.28
C GLY A 150 0.21 0.75 -10.85
N THR A 151 1.53 0.59 -10.66
CA THR A 151 2.12 0.31 -9.36
C THR A 151 2.11 1.57 -8.48
N ASN A 152 1.82 1.41 -7.19
CA ASN A 152 1.98 2.47 -6.22
C ASN A 152 3.47 2.71 -5.99
N PHE A 153 3.95 3.89 -6.40
CA PHE A 153 5.34 4.29 -6.21
C PHE A 153 5.59 4.89 -4.83
N TYR A 154 4.66 5.73 -4.37
CA TYR A 154 4.79 6.43 -3.10
C TYR A 154 3.43 6.66 -2.48
N SER A 155 3.35 6.51 -1.16
CA SER A 155 2.15 6.88 -0.40
C SER A 155 2.52 7.45 0.96
N ASN A 156 1.74 8.43 1.40
CA ASN A 156 1.90 9.04 2.72
C ASN A 156 0.57 9.61 3.25
N THR A 157 0.49 9.81 4.55
CA THR A 157 -0.65 10.41 5.24
C THR A 157 -0.19 11.28 6.39
N LEU A 158 -1.04 12.18 6.86
CA LEU A 158 -0.82 12.92 8.09
C LEU A 158 -1.55 12.21 9.24
N PRO A 159 -0.86 11.45 10.09
CA PRO A 159 -1.53 10.65 11.12
C PRO A 159 -2.08 11.47 12.27
N SER A 160 -1.53 12.68 12.51
CA SER A 160 -1.98 13.63 13.54
C SER A 160 -1.35 14.99 13.32
N GLY A 161 -1.94 16.03 13.91
CA GLY A 161 -1.42 17.41 13.81
C GLY A 161 -1.89 18.13 12.55
N SER A 162 -1.53 19.40 12.43
CA SER A 162 -2.00 20.30 11.37
C SER A 162 -1.04 20.40 10.18
N LEU A 163 0.19 19.89 10.30
CA LEU A 163 1.23 20.00 9.27
C LEU A 163 2.16 18.79 9.29
N GLY A 164 2.41 18.22 8.12
CA GLY A 164 3.41 17.21 7.86
C GLY A 164 4.20 17.56 6.60
N VAL A 165 5.48 17.22 6.58
CA VAL A 165 6.34 17.43 5.42
C VAL A 165 7.16 16.18 5.20
N ASP A 166 7.24 15.76 3.94
CA ASP A 166 8.06 14.62 3.53
C ASP A 166 8.76 14.94 2.20
N THR A 167 9.88 14.28 1.94
CA THR A 167 10.66 14.44 0.70
C THR A 167 10.77 13.11 0.00
N VAL A 168 10.43 13.08 -1.27
CA VAL A 168 10.47 11.89 -2.11
C VAL A 168 11.21 12.17 -3.41
N CYS A 169 12.15 11.31 -3.79
CA CYS A 169 12.83 11.32 -5.08
C CYS A 169 11.96 10.55 -6.08
N VAL A 170 11.32 11.23 -7.01
CA VAL A 170 10.39 10.65 -7.98
C VAL A 170 11.08 10.50 -9.32
N PRO A 171 11.21 9.27 -9.87
CA PRO A 171 11.79 9.03 -11.20
C PRO A 171 11.07 9.79 -12.32
N ASP A 172 11.76 9.98 -13.44
CA ASP A 172 11.15 10.52 -14.64
C ASP A 172 10.02 9.60 -15.12
N GLY A 173 8.84 10.16 -15.36
CA GLY A 173 7.66 9.40 -15.75
C GLY A 173 6.36 10.16 -15.49
N CYS A 174 5.22 9.51 -15.81
CA CYS A 174 3.91 10.06 -15.54
C CYS A 174 3.22 9.26 -14.42
N TYR A 175 2.61 10.00 -13.49
CA TYR A 175 2.00 9.45 -12.28
C TYR A 175 0.55 9.91 -12.13
N ASP A 176 -0.32 9.00 -11.73
CA ASP A 176 -1.62 9.35 -11.20
C ASP A 176 -1.45 9.79 -9.73
N VAL A 177 -1.87 11.02 -9.45
CA VAL A 177 -1.85 11.60 -8.11
C VAL A 177 -3.22 11.42 -7.50
N THR A 178 -3.30 10.76 -6.36
CA THR A 178 -4.58 10.55 -5.67
C THR A 178 -4.49 10.95 -4.21
N VAL A 179 -5.60 11.50 -3.67
CA VAL A 179 -5.81 11.65 -2.23
C VAL A 179 -7.20 11.12 -1.92
N LEU A 180 -7.26 9.89 -1.43
CA LEU A 180 -8.50 9.12 -1.30
C LEU A 180 -8.62 8.47 0.07
N GLY A 181 -9.82 7.97 0.37
CA GLY A 181 -10.16 7.39 1.67
C GLY A 181 -10.61 8.45 2.67
N GLY A 182 -10.69 8.10 3.94
CA GLY A 182 -10.85 9.00 5.07
C GLY A 182 -12.17 9.72 5.24
N SER A 183 -12.19 10.56 6.27
CA SER A 183 -13.31 11.41 6.66
C SER A 183 -12.85 12.86 6.82
N PHE A 184 -13.77 13.83 6.85
CA PHE A 184 -13.48 15.26 7.01
C PHE A 184 -12.63 15.87 5.87
N ALA A 185 -12.96 15.53 4.64
CA ALA A 185 -12.26 15.96 3.42
C ALA A 185 -12.03 17.48 3.31
N SER A 186 -12.90 18.30 3.89
CA SER A 186 -12.79 19.76 3.90
C SER A 186 -11.60 20.31 4.70
N GLU A 187 -11.00 19.50 5.55
CA GLU A 187 -9.87 19.87 6.41
C GLU A 187 -8.54 19.58 5.74
N VAL A 188 -8.52 18.66 4.76
CA VAL A 188 -7.34 18.14 4.06
C VAL A 188 -6.93 19.07 2.91
N SER A 189 -5.65 19.47 2.91
CA SER A 189 -5.01 20.11 1.77
C SER A 189 -3.55 19.69 1.67
N TRP A 190 -2.98 19.79 0.46
CA TRP A 190 -1.60 19.37 0.20
C TRP A 190 -0.99 20.14 -0.94
N THR A 191 0.35 20.21 -0.93
CA THR A 191 1.16 20.78 -2.00
C THR A 191 2.36 19.89 -2.25
N LEU A 192 2.67 19.64 -3.50
CA LEU A 192 3.89 18.99 -3.95
C LEU A 192 4.75 20.03 -4.68
N THR A 193 5.95 20.30 -4.17
CA THR A 193 6.86 21.30 -4.74
C THR A 193 8.20 20.66 -5.10
N ASP A 194 8.93 21.26 -6.02
CA ASP A 194 10.35 20.98 -6.21
C ASP A 194 11.21 21.64 -5.10
N LEU A 195 12.52 21.38 -5.11
CA LEU A 195 13.46 21.98 -4.14
C LEU A 195 13.60 23.50 -4.26
N THR A 196 13.13 24.11 -5.35
CA THR A 196 13.11 25.56 -5.52
C THR A 196 11.87 26.20 -4.92
N GLY A 197 10.89 25.38 -4.52
CA GLY A 197 9.58 25.79 -4.03
C GLY A 197 8.54 26.00 -5.14
N ALA A 198 8.86 25.66 -6.40
CA ALA A 198 7.87 25.70 -7.47
C ALA A 198 6.85 24.57 -7.29
N VAL A 199 5.55 24.92 -7.38
CA VAL A 199 4.46 23.97 -7.20
C VAL A 199 4.35 23.08 -8.43
N VAL A 200 4.52 21.78 -8.23
CA VAL A 200 4.33 20.73 -9.24
C VAL A 200 2.87 20.29 -9.29
N SER A 201 2.26 20.10 -8.11
CA SER A 201 0.84 19.75 -7.98
C SER A 201 0.33 20.17 -6.60
N SER A 202 -0.98 20.41 -6.47
CA SER A 202 -1.61 20.73 -5.19
C SER A 202 -3.10 20.43 -5.22
N GLY A 203 -3.70 20.28 -4.04
CA GLY A 203 -5.14 20.03 -3.94
C GLY A 203 -5.64 19.86 -2.52
N GLY A 204 -6.87 19.36 -2.43
CA GLY A 204 -7.51 18.92 -1.19
C GLY A 204 -7.83 17.42 -1.24
N ALA A 205 -8.92 17.01 -0.56
CA ALA A 205 -9.45 15.66 -0.62
C ALA A 205 -10.97 15.71 -0.88
N PRO A 206 -11.55 14.71 -1.59
CA PRO A 206 -10.85 13.71 -2.39
C PRO A 206 -10.20 14.34 -3.64
N TYR A 207 -9.11 13.77 -4.11
CA TYR A 207 -8.40 14.25 -5.29
C TYR A 207 -7.98 13.11 -6.22
N THR A 208 -8.06 13.36 -7.52
CA THR A 208 -7.48 12.54 -8.59
C THR A 208 -6.97 13.47 -9.70
N GLY A 209 -5.74 13.26 -10.11
CA GLY A 209 -5.10 14.05 -11.17
C GLY A 209 -3.87 13.32 -11.69
N THR A 210 -3.13 13.96 -12.58
CA THR A 210 -1.91 13.38 -13.16
C THR A 210 -0.78 14.39 -13.11
N MET A 211 0.46 13.92 -13.01
CA MET A 211 1.67 14.70 -13.19
C MET A 211 2.70 13.91 -13.98
N CYS A 212 3.60 14.59 -14.70
CA CYS A 212 4.73 13.97 -15.38
C CYS A 212 6.04 14.67 -14.99
N LEU A 213 7.12 13.88 -14.86
CA LEU A 213 8.48 14.34 -14.59
C LEU A 213 9.43 13.80 -15.70
N PRO A 214 10.50 14.57 -16.05
CA PRO A 214 10.69 15.94 -15.61
C PRO A 214 9.52 16.82 -16.04
N ALA A 215 9.21 17.84 -15.24
CA ALA A 215 8.16 18.82 -15.62
C ALA A 215 8.61 19.51 -16.92
N ILE A 216 8.02 19.10 -18.05
CA ILE A 216 8.34 19.69 -19.35
C ILE A 216 7.57 21.00 -19.43
N PHE A 217 8.22 22.07 -19.01
CA PHE A 217 7.74 23.42 -19.25
C PHE A 217 8.09 23.80 -20.71
N GLY A 218 7.18 23.50 -21.63
CA GLY A 218 7.35 23.78 -23.04
C GLY A 218 6.03 24.13 -23.72
N CYS A 219 6.12 24.59 -24.96
CA CYS A 219 4.92 24.81 -25.77
C CYS A 219 4.31 23.44 -26.15
N THR A 220 3.10 23.18 -25.69
CA THR A 220 2.33 21.97 -26.02
C THR A 220 1.53 22.09 -27.33
N ASP A 221 1.65 23.19 -28.04
CA ASP A 221 1.02 23.42 -29.33
C ASP A 221 1.89 22.86 -30.47
N PRO A 222 1.47 21.77 -31.16
CA PRO A 222 2.23 21.20 -32.26
C PRO A 222 2.45 22.13 -33.47
N GLY A 223 1.68 23.23 -33.55
CA GLY A 223 1.81 24.26 -34.59
C GLY A 223 2.82 25.37 -34.23
N ALA A 224 3.34 25.39 -33.03
CA ALA A 224 4.28 26.42 -32.62
C ALA A 224 5.73 26.11 -33.10
N SER A 225 6.47 27.16 -33.43
CA SER A 225 7.87 27.02 -33.91
C SER A 225 8.87 26.56 -32.82
N ASN A 226 8.44 26.52 -31.56
CA ASN A 226 9.22 26.10 -30.38
C ASN A 226 8.58 24.91 -29.63
N TYR A 227 7.76 24.12 -30.35
CA TYR A 227 7.20 22.88 -29.86
C TYR A 227 8.29 21.80 -29.62
#